data_d68f5de4287ad910e2fd6627cb9c02e0
#
_entry.id   d68f5de4287ad910e2fd6627cb9c02e0
#
_cell.length_a   1.000
_cell.length_b   1.000
_cell.length_c   1.000
_cell.angle_alpha   90.00
_cell.angle_beta   90.00
_cell.angle_gamma   90.00
#
_symmetry.space_group_name_H-M   'P 1'
#
loop_
_entity.id
_entity.type
_entity.pdbx_description
1 polymer ?
#
loop_
_entity_poly.entity_id
_entity_poly.type
_entity_poly.pdbx_seq_one_letter_code
_entity_poly.pdbx_strand_id
1 'polypeptide(L)'
;KQDTKILEEVNKYYQKLFVYNENVKKYISKRGISEFSIEKFEIGYAPISIDTINFLKSNHYNLTDAIDLGVIDNGTNGLYSRFIERITFPIYSITGKLVGFGGRTITGHNAKYVNSPQTKLFNKSRLLYGYHLAKEQIYKKNQIIVCEGYLDVIMLHQAGFNTAVATLGTALTVEHLPLLRRGEPKVILAYDGDKAGLAAAFKASVMLS
;
A
#
# COMPACT_ATOMS: atom_id res chain seq x y z
N LYS A 1 22.53 1.83 13.23
CA LYS A 1 21.61 2.56 12.33
C LYS A 1 20.82 1.53 11.55
N GLN A 2 19.48 1.59 11.58
CA GLN A 2 18.59 0.65 10.93
C GLN A 2 18.83 0.65 9.40
N ASP A 3 18.95 -0.52 8.79
CA ASP A 3 19.13 -0.64 7.35
C ASP A 3 17.79 -0.58 6.61
N THR A 4 17.39 0.63 6.24
CA THR A 4 16.13 0.86 5.50
C THR A 4 16.18 0.36 4.05
N LYS A 5 17.36 0.01 3.51
CA LYS A 5 17.50 -0.61 2.19
C LYS A 5 16.79 -1.96 2.08
N ILE A 6 16.57 -2.63 3.21
CA ILE A 6 15.84 -3.90 3.26
C ILE A 6 14.46 -3.76 2.58
N LEU A 7 13.73 -2.69 2.85
CA LEU A 7 12.41 -2.47 2.23
C LEU A 7 12.51 -2.37 0.71
N GLU A 8 13.49 -1.61 0.20
CA GLU A 8 13.70 -1.44 -1.24
C GLU A 8 14.09 -2.76 -1.92
N GLU A 9 14.98 -3.54 -1.29
CA GLU A 9 15.42 -4.82 -1.85
C GLU A 9 14.32 -5.88 -1.79
N VAL A 10 13.52 -5.91 -0.73
CA VAL A 10 12.32 -6.77 -0.65
C VAL A 10 11.30 -6.38 -1.70
N ASN A 11 11.10 -5.08 -1.93
CA ASN A 11 10.19 -4.60 -2.96
C ASN A 11 10.63 -5.05 -4.36
N LYS A 12 11.91 -4.92 -4.69
CA LYS A 12 12.47 -5.43 -5.96
C LYS A 12 12.29 -6.94 -6.09
N TYR A 13 12.53 -7.68 -5.03
CA TYR A 13 12.33 -9.13 -4.98
C TYR A 13 10.87 -9.51 -5.25
N TYR A 14 9.92 -8.86 -4.60
CA TYR A 14 8.50 -9.11 -4.80
C TYR A 14 8.03 -8.72 -6.20
N GLN A 15 8.53 -7.62 -6.78
CA GLN A 15 8.25 -7.25 -8.17
C GLN A 15 8.76 -8.31 -9.15
N LYS A 16 9.96 -8.82 -8.92
CA LYS A 16 10.53 -9.92 -9.74
C LYS A 16 9.67 -11.17 -9.67
N LEU A 17 9.21 -11.57 -8.49
CA LEU A 17 8.34 -12.73 -8.32
C LEU A 17 6.97 -12.53 -9.00
N PHE A 18 6.45 -11.33 -9.01
CA PHE A 18 5.21 -11.01 -9.72
C PHE A 18 5.34 -11.30 -11.22
N VAL A 19 6.43 -10.89 -11.85
CA VAL A 19 6.67 -11.11 -13.29
C VAL A 19 6.66 -12.59 -13.67
N TYR A 20 7.13 -13.46 -12.79
CA TYR A 20 7.19 -14.91 -13.02
C TYR A 20 5.95 -15.68 -12.56
N ASN A 21 4.95 -15.02 -11.99
CA ASN A 21 3.74 -15.68 -11.49
C ASN A 21 2.53 -15.41 -12.39
N GLU A 22 2.23 -16.35 -13.25
CA GLU A 22 1.12 -16.22 -14.23
C GLU A 22 -0.26 -16.08 -13.56
N ASN A 23 -0.49 -16.73 -12.43
CA ASN A 23 -1.77 -16.65 -11.71
C ASN A 23 -2.02 -15.24 -11.16
N VAL A 24 -0.99 -14.63 -10.59
CA VAL A 24 -1.06 -13.26 -10.06
C VAL A 24 -1.23 -12.26 -11.19
N LYS A 25 -0.50 -12.43 -12.28
CA LYS A 25 -0.62 -11.59 -13.48
C LYS A 25 -2.04 -11.66 -14.07
N LYS A 26 -2.61 -12.86 -14.18
CA LYS A 26 -4.00 -13.05 -14.62
C LYS A 26 -5.00 -12.36 -13.69
N TYR A 27 -4.80 -12.47 -12.39
CA TYR A 27 -5.65 -11.80 -11.41
C TYR A 27 -5.66 -10.27 -11.61
N ILE A 28 -4.51 -9.67 -11.74
CA ILE A 28 -4.34 -8.22 -11.95
C ILE A 28 -4.90 -7.81 -13.31
N SER A 29 -4.63 -8.58 -14.36
CA SER A 29 -5.16 -8.32 -15.71
C SER A 29 -6.69 -8.37 -15.75
N LYS A 30 -7.32 -9.34 -15.08
CA LYS A 30 -8.79 -9.44 -14.97
C LYS A 30 -9.43 -8.24 -14.26
N ARG A 31 -8.67 -7.57 -13.40
CA ARG A 31 -9.09 -6.31 -12.75
C ARG A 31 -8.97 -5.10 -13.68
N GLY A 32 -8.47 -5.27 -14.90
CA GLY A 32 -8.29 -4.19 -15.87
C GLY A 32 -7.06 -3.33 -15.64
N ILE A 33 -6.11 -3.78 -14.83
CA ILE A 33 -4.87 -3.04 -14.54
C ILE A 33 -3.86 -3.31 -15.65
N SER A 34 -3.37 -2.24 -16.28
CA SER A 34 -2.40 -2.28 -17.37
C SER A 34 -0.98 -2.55 -16.89
N GLU A 35 -0.11 -3.02 -17.79
CA GLU A 35 1.31 -3.19 -17.51
C GLU A 35 1.98 -1.88 -17.07
N PHE A 36 1.61 -0.76 -17.67
CA PHE A 36 2.09 0.56 -17.25
C PHE A 36 1.74 0.87 -15.80
N SER A 37 0.51 0.56 -15.36
CA SER A 37 0.08 0.75 -13.98
C SER A 37 0.78 -0.21 -13.01
N ILE A 38 1.02 -1.46 -13.42
CA ILE A 38 1.79 -2.44 -12.63
C ILE A 38 3.19 -1.90 -12.34
N GLU A 39 3.86 -1.37 -13.35
CA GLU A 39 5.20 -0.80 -13.23
C GLU A 39 5.19 0.49 -12.39
N LYS A 40 4.27 1.40 -12.69
CA LYS A 40 4.14 2.68 -11.99
C LYS A 40 3.89 2.52 -10.49
N PHE A 41 3.03 1.59 -10.10
CA PHE A 41 2.69 1.31 -8.71
C PHE A 41 3.56 0.20 -8.10
N GLU A 42 4.51 -0.34 -8.86
CA GLU A 42 5.47 -1.35 -8.41
C GLU A 42 4.79 -2.58 -7.78
N ILE A 43 3.72 -3.05 -8.41
CA ILE A 43 2.96 -4.21 -7.93
C ILE A 43 3.87 -5.43 -7.89
N GLY A 44 3.89 -6.10 -6.74
CA GLY A 44 4.71 -7.28 -6.49
C GLY A 44 3.90 -8.48 -6.01
N TYR A 45 4.62 -9.55 -5.72
CA TYR A 45 4.08 -10.77 -5.13
C TYR A 45 4.96 -11.28 -4.01
N ALA A 46 4.40 -11.39 -2.81
CA ALA A 46 5.07 -12.01 -1.68
C ALA A 46 4.84 -13.53 -1.71
N PRO A 47 5.92 -14.33 -1.72
CA PRO A 47 5.84 -15.78 -1.80
C PRO A 47 5.46 -16.42 -0.46
N ILE A 48 5.61 -17.73 -0.35
CA ILE A 48 5.52 -18.44 0.93
C ILE A 48 6.57 -17.89 1.91
N SER A 49 6.28 -17.99 3.20
CA SER A 49 7.07 -17.35 4.26
C SER A 49 8.56 -17.67 4.20
N ILE A 50 8.91 -18.93 3.99
CA ILE A 50 10.30 -19.38 3.99
C ILE A 50 11.15 -18.74 2.88
N ASP A 51 10.54 -18.44 1.74
CA ASP A 51 11.26 -17.85 0.61
C ASP A 51 11.69 -16.41 0.90
N THR A 52 10.83 -15.59 1.52
CA THR A 52 11.22 -14.25 1.97
C THR A 52 12.33 -14.32 3.03
N ILE A 53 12.23 -15.23 3.98
CA ILE A 53 13.26 -15.42 5.03
C ILE A 53 14.59 -15.84 4.40
N ASN A 54 14.56 -16.79 3.47
CA ASN A 54 15.76 -17.24 2.76
C ASN A 54 16.38 -16.13 1.90
N PHE A 55 15.54 -15.30 1.26
CA PHE A 55 16.04 -14.13 0.54
C PHE A 55 16.82 -13.18 1.45
N LEU A 56 16.28 -12.87 2.63
CA LEU A 56 16.96 -12.01 3.61
C LEU A 56 18.28 -12.62 4.09
N LYS A 57 18.27 -13.91 4.43
CA LYS A 57 19.48 -14.62 4.90
C LYS A 57 20.55 -14.72 3.83
N SER A 58 20.18 -15.10 2.62
CA SER A 58 21.11 -15.28 1.51
C SER A 58 21.79 -13.98 1.08
N ASN A 59 21.12 -12.84 1.29
CA ASN A 59 21.68 -11.53 1.01
C ASN A 59 22.31 -10.87 2.26
N HIS A 60 22.45 -11.61 3.34
CA HIS A 60 23.09 -11.18 4.60
C HIS A 60 22.44 -9.93 5.24
N TYR A 61 21.13 -9.75 5.06
CA TYR A 61 20.40 -8.68 5.73
C TYR A 61 20.22 -8.97 7.22
N ASN A 62 20.25 -7.92 8.02
CA ASN A 62 20.01 -8.02 9.46
C ASN A 62 18.53 -8.36 9.71
N LEU A 63 18.29 -9.54 10.32
CA LEU A 63 16.92 -10.02 10.56
C LEU A 63 16.19 -9.19 11.63
N THR A 64 16.90 -8.60 12.59
CA THR A 64 16.31 -7.68 13.57
C THR A 64 15.79 -6.44 12.87
N ASP A 65 16.57 -5.85 11.97
CA ASP A 65 16.11 -4.71 11.16
C ASP A 65 14.90 -5.09 10.29
N ALA A 66 14.88 -6.30 9.73
CA ALA A 66 13.74 -6.79 8.94
C ALA A 66 12.47 -6.94 9.78
N ILE A 67 12.59 -7.34 11.05
CA ILE A 67 11.48 -7.38 12.02
C ILE A 67 11.01 -5.96 12.32
N ASP A 68 11.93 -5.06 12.67
CA ASP A 68 11.63 -3.66 13.00
C ASP A 68 10.95 -2.91 11.85
N LEU A 69 11.24 -3.30 10.61
CA LEU A 69 10.63 -2.75 9.39
C LEU A 69 9.32 -3.44 8.99
N GLY A 70 8.91 -4.47 9.70
CA GLY A 70 7.65 -5.17 9.48
C GLY A 70 7.63 -6.12 8.29
N VAL A 71 8.79 -6.56 7.80
CA VAL A 71 8.90 -7.54 6.71
C VAL A 71 8.67 -8.97 7.21
N ILE A 72 9.27 -9.29 8.35
CA ILE A 72 9.15 -10.56 9.05
C ILE A 72 8.83 -10.32 10.52
N ASP A 73 8.45 -11.37 11.24
CA ASP A 73 8.18 -11.31 12.68
C ASP A 73 8.56 -12.64 13.34
N ASN A 74 8.60 -12.65 14.67
CA ASN A 74 8.81 -13.84 15.49
C ASN A 74 7.47 -14.41 15.94
N GLY A 75 7.23 -15.67 15.57
CA GLY A 75 6.10 -16.44 16.07
C GLY A 75 6.51 -17.52 17.05
N THR A 76 5.55 -18.27 17.55
CA THR A 76 5.77 -19.44 18.43
C THR A 76 6.65 -20.52 17.77
N ASN A 77 6.58 -20.64 16.44
CA ASN A 77 7.30 -21.64 15.66
C ASN A 77 8.52 -21.05 14.90
N GLY A 78 8.99 -19.88 15.30
CA GLY A 78 10.12 -19.19 14.68
C GLY A 78 9.71 -18.03 13.79
N LEU A 79 10.65 -17.59 12.94
CA LEU A 79 10.43 -16.48 12.03
C LEU A 79 9.36 -16.77 10.98
N TYR A 80 8.52 -15.78 10.67
CA TYR A 80 7.57 -15.85 9.57
C TYR A 80 7.47 -14.49 8.86
N SER A 81 7.06 -14.51 7.59
CA SER A 81 6.84 -13.29 6.81
C SER A 81 5.54 -12.61 7.16
N ARG A 82 5.52 -11.28 7.15
CA ARG A 82 4.28 -10.51 7.28
C ARG A 82 3.32 -10.75 6.11
N PHE A 83 3.86 -10.84 4.90
CA PHE A 83 3.09 -11.06 3.67
C PHE A 83 3.39 -12.46 3.15
N ILE A 84 2.34 -13.26 2.96
CA ILE A 84 2.44 -14.66 2.52
C ILE A 84 1.42 -14.89 1.40
N GLU A 85 1.91 -15.26 0.22
CA GLU A 85 1.09 -15.51 -0.98
C GLU A 85 0.09 -14.36 -1.23
N ARG A 86 0.64 -13.12 -1.24
CA ARG A 86 -0.13 -11.90 -1.43
C ARG A 86 0.43 -11.04 -2.56
N ILE A 87 -0.46 -10.42 -3.31
CA ILE A 87 -0.08 -9.30 -4.17
C ILE A 87 0.33 -8.14 -3.25
N THR A 88 1.50 -7.55 -3.50
CA THR A 88 2.04 -6.46 -2.68
C THR A 88 1.92 -5.11 -3.39
N PHE A 89 1.61 -4.10 -2.58
CA PHE A 89 1.51 -2.71 -2.98
C PHE A 89 2.46 -1.91 -2.10
N PRO A 90 3.61 -1.45 -2.60
CA PRO A 90 4.53 -0.65 -1.79
C PRO A 90 3.90 0.67 -1.39
N ILE A 91 4.13 1.07 -0.15
CA ILE A 91 3.58 2.29 0.44
C ILE A 91 4.72 3.25 0.70
N TYR A 92 4.58 4.45 0.15
CA TYR A 92 5.58 5.51 0.24
C TYR A 92 5.11 6.63 1.16
N SER A 93 6.06 7.25 1.86
CA SER A 93 5.82 8.51 2.58
C SER A 93 5.56 9.66 1.61
N ILE A 94 5.14 10.80 2.13
CA ILE A 94 4.94 12.03 1.34
C ILE A 94 6.21 12.52 0.64
N THR A 95 7.36 12.14 1.14
CA THR A 95 8.66 12.48 0.56
C THR A 95 9.15 11.46 -0.47
N GLY A 96 8.38 10.41 -0.73
CA GLY A 96 8.74 9.36 -1.68
C GLY A 96 9.69 8.30 -1.13
N LYS A 97 9.76 8.13 0.20
CA LYS A 97 10.53 7.06 0.83
C LYS A 97 9.64 5.85 1.05
N LEU A 98 10.09 4.66 0.65
CA LEU A 98 9.40 3.41 0.92
C LEU A 98 9.35 3.13 2.43
N VAL A 99 8.15 2.94 2.97
CA VAL A 99 7.93 2.78 4.42
C VAL A 99 7.26 1.47 4.80
N GLY A 100 6.66 0.76 3.86
CA GLY A 100 5.99 -0.51 4.10
C GLY A 100 5.22 -1.00 2.89
N PHE A 101 4.31 -1.95 3.13
CA PHE A 101 3.52 -2.59 2.08
C PHE A 101 2.06 -2.77 2.51
N GLY A 102 1.17 -2.82 1.53
CA GLY A 102 -0.10 -3.49 1.62
C GLY A 102 -0.04 -4.82 0.90
N GLY A 103 -0.89 -5.77 1.28
CA GLY A 103 -0.92 -7.09 0.65
C GLY A 103 -2.34 -7.63 0.51
N ARG A 104 -2.72 -8.05 -0.70
CA ARG A 104 -3.99 -8.70 -0.97
C ARG A 104 -3.81 -10.19 -1.18
N THR A 105 -4.57 -10.99 -0.43
CA THR A 105 -4.52 -12.46 -0.60
C THR A 105 -5.03 -12.88 -1.98
N ILE A 106 -4.44 -13.96 -2.50
CA ILE A 106 -4.89 -14.68 -3.70
C ILE A 106 -5.30 -16.13 -3.37
N THR A 107 -5.17 -16.53 -2.11
CA THR A 107 -5.47 -17.90 -1.64
C THR A 107 -6.81 -18.03 -0.93
N GLY A 108 -7.60 -16.95 -0.87
CA GLY A 108 -8.87 -16.94 -0.15
C GLY A 108 -8.74 -16.84 1.38
N HIS A 109 -7.59 -16.38 1.87
CA HIS A 109 -7.38 -16.14 3.30
C HIS A 109 -8.44 -15.17 3.86
N ASN A 110 -8.90 -15.42 5.11
CA ASN A 110 -9.95 -14.61 5.75
C ASN A 110 -9.62 -13.13 5.82
N ALA A 111 -8.36 -12.78 6.13
CA ALA A 111 -7.88 -11.41 6.01
C ALA A 111 -7.58 -11.07 4.54
N LYS A 112 -8.54 -10.49 3.84
CA LYS A 112 -8.43 -10.13 2.42
C LYS A 112 -7.26 -9.19 2.17
N TYR A 113 -7.09 -8.18 3.02
CA TYR A 113 -6.00 -7.21 2.98
C TYR A 113 -5.23 -7.18 4.30
N VAL A 114 -3.92 -7.08 4.21
CA VAL A 114 -3.00 -6.89 5.35
C VAL A 114 -2.06 -5.75 5.00
N ASN A 115 -1.77 -4.89 5.96
CA ASN A 115 -0.77 -3.83 5.85
C ASN A 115 0.45 -4.14 6.70
N SER A 116 1.57 -3.45 6.46
CA SER A 116 2.69 -3.43 7.39
C SER A 116 2.21 -3.10 8.80
N PRO A 117 2.81 -3.68 9.84
CA PRO A 117 2.50 -3.30 11.22
C PRO A 117 3.00 -1.88 11.49
N GLN A 118 2.56 -1.30 12.61
CA GLN A 118 3.12 -0.04 13.11
C GLN A 118 4.63 -0.18 13.30
N THR A 119 5.39 0.70 12.66
CA THR A 119 6.86 0.77 12.79
C THR A 119 7.28 2.23 12.98
N LYS A 120 8.58 2.47 13.16
CA LYS A 120 9.11 3.85 13.19
C LYS A 120 8.88 4.61 11.88
N LEU A 121 8.73 3.89 10.77
CA LEU A 121 8.51 4.48 9.44
C LEU A 121 7.05 4.44 9.00
N PHE A 122 6.29 3.45 9.47
CA PHE A 122 4.93 3.16 9.01
C PHE A 122 3.89 3.49 10.07
N ASN A 123 3.09 4.52 9.80
CA ASN A 123 1.92 4.86 10.61
C ASN A 123 0.71 5.06 9.69
N LYS A 124 -0.19 4.07 9.67
CA LYS A 124 -1.38 4.08 8.80
C LYS A 124 -2.32 5.27 9.04
N SER A 125 -2.30 5.87 10.23
CA SER A 125 -3.11 7.05 10.54
C SER A 125 -2.59 8.34 9.89
N ARG A 126 -1.37 8.35 9.37
CA ARG A 126 -0.71 9.51 8.77
C ARG A 126 -0.32 9.30 7.31
N LEU A 127 -0.52 8.10 6.78
CA LEU A 127 -0.14 7.73 5.41
C LEU A 127 -1.38 7.66 4.52
N LEU A 128 -1.20 8.10 3.28
CA LEU A 128 -2.18 7.92 2.20
C LEU A 128 -1.51 7.21 1.03
N TYR A 129 -2.10 6.09 0.62
CA TYR A 129 -1.60 5.34 -0.53
C TYR A 129 -1.66 6.15 -1.80
N GLY A 130 -0.58 6.17 -2.55
CA GLY A 130 -0.48 6.90 -3.81
C GLY A 130 -0.23 8.40 -3.68
N TYR A 131 -0.17 8.96 -2.47
CA TYR A 131 0.02 10.40 -2.28
C TYR A 131 1.33 10.91 -2.90
N HIS A 132 2.42 10.17 -2.80
CA HIS A 132 3.72 10.55 -3.39
C HIS A 132 3.65 10.71 -4.93
N LEU A 133 2.80 9.93 -5.60
CA LEU A 133 2.56 10.04 -7.04
C LEU A 133 1.55 11.16 -7.38
N ALA A 134 0.59 11.40 -6.49
CA ALA A 134 -0.52 12.32 -6.72
C ALA A 134 -0.22 13.78 -6.33
N LYS A 135 0.70 14.01 -5.39
CA LYS A 135 0.90 15.32 -4.74
C LYS A 135 1.10 16.50 -5.70
N GLU A 136 1.86 16.32 -6.76
CA GLU A 136 2.09 17.37 -7.77
C GLU A 136 0.81 17.70 -8.53
N GLN A 137 0.04 16.69 -8.91
CA GLN A 137 -1.24 16.86 -9.60
C GLN A 137 -2.33 17.41 -8.70
N ILE A 138 -2.31 17.04 -7.41
CA ILE A 138 -3.20 17.64 -6.39
C ILE A 138 -2.98 19.15 -6.33
N TYR A 139 -1.72 19.58 -6.29
CA TYR A 139 -1.36 21.00 -6.30
C TYR A 139 -1.82 21.70 -7.58
N LYS A 140 -1.52 21.10 -8.75
CA LYS A 140 -1.86 21.69 -10.06
C LYS A 140 -3.36 21.78 -10.32
N LYS A 141 -4.12 20.75 -9.92
CA LYS A 141 -5.58 20.64 -10.17
C LYS A 141 -6.42 21.17 -9.02
N ASN A 142 -5.81 21.52 -7.91
CA ASN A 142 -6.49 21.98 -6.71
C ASN A 142 -7.62 21.04 -6.24
N GLN A 143 -7.38 19.74 -6.36
CA GLN A 143 -8.31 18.71 -5.89
C GLN A 143 -7.57 17.45 -5.47
N ILE A 144 -8.18 16.71 -4.53
CA ILE A 144 -7.73 15.40 -4.08
C ILE A 144 -8.93 14.47 -4.02
N ILE A 145 -8.77 13.27 -4.60
CA ILE A 145 -9.79 12.22 -4.58
C ILE A 145 -9.36 11.19 -3.54
N VAL A 146 -10.20 10.92 -2.55
CA VAL A 146 -9.95 9.93 -1.49
C VAL A 146 -10.81 8.71 -1.73
N CYS A 147 -10.17 7.56 -1.93
CA CYS A 147 -10.81 6.25 -2.09
C CYS A 147 -10.57 5.36 -0.87
N GLU A 148 -11.13 4.16 -0.90
CA GLU A 148 -11.04 3.20 0.20
C GLU A 148 -9.91 2.18 0.05
N GLY A 149 -9.44 1.87 -1.18
CA GLY A 149 -8.50 0.80 -1.43
C GLY A 149 -7.42 1.07 -2.46
N TYR A 150 -6.38 0.23 -2.46
CA TYR A 150 -5.24 0.32 -3.38
C TYR A 150 -5.64 0.22 -4.84
N LEU A 151 -6.50 -0.75 -5.17
CA LEU A 151 -6.92 -0.98 -6.55
C LEU A 151 -7.75 0.17 -7.09
N ASP A 152 -8.58 0.81 -6.26
CA ASP A 152 -9.35 1.99 -6.65
C ASP A 152 -8.43 3.14 -7.05
N VAL A 153 -7.37 3.38 -6.28
CA VAL A 153 -6.36 4.41 -6.61
C VAL A 153 -5.69 4.10 -7.94
N ILE A 154 -5.25 2.87 -8.14
CA ILE A 154 -4.55 2.46 -9.36
C ILE A 154 -5.48 2.62 -10.58
N MET A 155 -6.72 2.16 -10.48
CA MET A 155 -7.71 2.27 -11.55
C MET A 155 -8.05 3.73 -11.88
N LEU A 156 -8.19 4.59 -10.87
CA LEU A 156 -8.44 6.02 -11.08
C LEU A 156 -7.26 6.70 -11.75
N HIS A 157 -6.03 6.44 -11.30
CA HIS A 157 -4.83 6.95 -11.98
C HIS A 157 -4.77 6.49 -13.44
N GLN A 158 -5.04 5.21 -13.69
CA GLN A 158 -5.06 4.65 -15.05
C GLN A 158 -6.11 5.33 -15.94
N ALA A 159 -7.24 5.71 -15.37
CA ALA A 159 -8.31 6.45 -16.07
C ALA A 159 -8.04 7.96 -16.21
N GLY A 160 -6.89 8.45 -15.73
CA GLY A 160 -6.52 9.87 -15.81
C GLY A 160 -6.83 10.70 -14.56
N PHE A 161 -7.44 10.10 -13.54
CA PHE A 161 -7.72 10.75 -12.25
C PHE A 161 -6.53 10.62 -11.30
N ASN A 162 -5.44 11.28 -11.65
CA ASN A 162 -4.13 11.13 -10.98
C ASN A 162 -3.96 11.95 -9.69
N THR A 163 -5.04 12.43 -9.12
CA THR A 163 -5.10 13.02 -7.78
C THR A 163 -5.66 12.06 -6.73
N ALA A 164 -5.92 10.81 -7.12
CA ALA A 164 -6.50 9.80 -6.24
C ALA A 164 -5.48 9.27 -5.23
N VAL A 165 -5.94 9.13 -3.99
CA VAL A 165 -5.25 8.54 -2.85
C VAL A 165 -6.21 7.68 -2.04
N ALA A 166 -5.71 6.84 -1.16
CA ALA A 166 -6.55 6.05 -0.26
C ALA A 166 -5.97 5.95 1.14
N THR A 167 -6.82 5.72 2.12
CA THR A 167 -6.43 5.29 3.46
C THR A 167 -5.99 3.82 3.44
N LEU A 168 -5.30 3.37 4.49
CA LEU A 168 -4.65 2.06 4.56
C LEU A 168 -5.41 1.11 5.49
N GLY A 169 -6.54 0.59 5.01
CA GLY A 169 -7.37 -0.34 5.79
C GLY A 169 -7.96 0.27 7.07
N THR A 170 -8.11 1.58 7.10
CA THR A 170 -8.69 2.34 8.22
C THR A 170 -9.56 3.47 7.69
N ALA A 171 -10.46 3.95 8.53
CA ALA A 171 -11.20 5.17 8.22
C ALA A 171 -10.26 6.39 8.18
N LEU A 172 -10.71 7.46 7.55
CA LEU A 172 -10.02 8.74 7.59
C LEU A 172 -9.94 9.22 9.05
N THR A 173 -8.74 9.66 9.47
CA THR A 173 -8.48 10.16 10.83
C THR A 173 -8.12 11.63 10.81
N VAL A 174 -8.17 12.28 11.98
CA VAL A 174 -7.72 13.67 12.13
C VAL A 174 -6.23 13.83 11.80
N GLU A 175 -5.44 12.78 11.95
CA GLU A 175 -4.01 12.79 11.61
C GLU A 175 -3.76 12.81 10.11
N HIS A 176 -4.74 12.43 9.26
CA HIS A 176 -4.68 12.58 7.80
C HIS A 176 -4.97 14.02 7.33
N LEU A 177 -5.65 14.84 8.15
CA LEU A 177 -6.07 16.19 7.75
C LEU A 177 -4.94 17.09 7.24
N PRO A 178 -3.73 17.08 7.84
CA PRO A 178 -2.63 17.89 7.30
C PRO A 178 -2.29 17.58 5.83
N LEU A 179 -2.40 16.32 5.41
CA LEU A 179 -2.19 15.92 4.01
C LEU A 179 -3.33 16.38 3.11
N LEU A 180 -4.58 16.22 3.57
CA LEU A 180 -5.77 16.57 2.80
C LEU A 180 -5.96 18.08 2.65
N ARG A 181 -5.49 18.87 3.62
CA ARG A 181 -5.62 20.33 3.65
C ARG A 181 -4.40 21.06 3.05
N ARG A 182 -3.35 20.35 2.71
CA ARG A 182 -2.13 20.97 2.17
C ARG A 182 -2.41 21.61 0.82
N GLY A 183 -2.31 22.95 0.76
CA GLY A 183 -2.66 23.72 -0.42
C GLY A 183 -4.17 23.93 -0.61
N GLU A 184 -4.97 23.58 0.38
CA GLU A 184 -6.44 23.77 0.42
C GLU A 184 -7.18 23.21 -0.80
N PRO A 185 -6.87 21.96 -1.25
CA PRO A 185 -7.54 21.40 -2.41
C PRO A 185 -8.99 21.05 -2.08
N LYS A 186 -9.83 21.03 -3.11
CA LYS A 186 -11.17 20.44 -3.01
C LYS A 186 -11.03 18.95 -2.74
N VAL A 187 -11.61 18.47 -1.63
CA VAL A 187 -11.64 17.04 -1.27
C VAL A 187 -12.86 16.38 -1.87
N ILE A 188 -12.64 15.32 -2.63
CA ILE A 188 -13.69 14.48 -3.24
C ILE A 188 -13.59 13.09 -2.61
N LEU A 189 -14.67 12.66 -1.94
CA LEU A 189 -14.75 11.32 -1.35
C LEU A 189 -15.38 10.36 -2.38
N ALA A 190 -14.59 9.41 -2.87
CA ALA A 190 -15.00 8.38 -3.83
C ALA A 190 -15.07 7.02 -3.12
N TYR A 191 -16.08 6.86 -2.28
CA TYR A 191 -16.33 5.67 -1.48
C TYR A 191 -17.41 4.79 -2.14
N ASP A 192 -17.43 3.50 -1.76
CA ASP A 192 -18.42 2.57 -2.27
C ASP A 192 -19.84 3.01 -1.96
N GLY A 193 -20.77 2.77 -2.89
CA GLY A 193 -22.17 3.17 -2.76
C GLY A 193 -23.00 2.26 -1.85
N ASP A 194 -22.40 1.33 -1.15
CA ASP A 194 -23.07 0.48 -0.16
C ASP A 194 -23.31 1.22 1.16
N LYS A 195 -24.05 0.59 2.07
CA LYS A 195 -24.39 1.18 3.38
C LYS A 195 -23.14 1.55 4.20
N ALA A 196 -22.11 0.71 4.17
CA ALA A 196 -20.86 0.95 4.90
C ALA A 196 -20.08 2.11 4.30
N GLY A 197 -19.97 2.17 2.96
CA GLY A 197 -19.30 3.26 2.25
C GLY A 197 -19.98 4.61 2.44
N LEU A 198 -21.31 4.64 2.40
CA LEU A 198 -22.10 5.86 2.67
C LEU A 198 -21.90 6.35 4.10
N ALA A 199 -21.91 5.46 5.10
CA ALA A 199 -21.66 5.81 6.49
C ALA A 199 -20.25 6.36 6.69
N ALA A 200 -19.25 5.73 6.06
CA ALA A 200 -17.87 6.19 6.11
C ALA A 200 -17.70 7.56 5.44
N ALA A 201 -18.32 7.79 4.29
CA ALA A 201 -18.31 9.08 3.60
C ALA A 201 -18.93 10.19 4.44
N PHE A 202 -20.08 9.92 5.07
CA PHE A 202 -20.72 10.88 5.98
C PHE A 202 -19.81 11.26 7.16
N LYS A 203 -19.23 10.26 7.82
CA LYS A 203 -18.30 10.48 8.94
C LYS A 203 -17.06 11.29 8.51
N ALA A 204 -16.51 10.99 7.35
CA ALA A 204 -15.37 11.72 6.80
C ALA A 204 -15.75 13.18 6.45
N SER A 205 -16.92 13.40 5.86
CA SER A 205 -17.38 14.75 5.51
C SER A 205 -17.57 15.64 6.73
N VAL A 206 -18.09 15.10 7.83
CA VAL A 206 -18.21 15.81 9.11
C VAL A 206 -16.84 16.22 9.66
N MET A 207 -15.85 15.34 9.55
CA MET A 207 -14.48 15.62 10.00
C MET A 207 -13.79 16.69 9.15
N LEU A 208 -14.11 16.76 7.84
CA LEU A 208 -13.52 17.69 6.89
C LEU A 208 -14.19 19.08 6.93
N SER A 209 -15.40 19.18 7.44
CA SER A 209 -16.12 20.44 7.61
C SER A 209 -15.56 21.27 8.76
#